data_5427e0853c0c7889b0fc539bc340dbff
#
_entry.id   5427e0853c0c7889b0fc539bc340dbff
#
_cell.length_a   1.000
_cell.length_b   1.000
_cell.length_c   1.000
_cell.angle_alpha   90.00
_cell.angle_beta   90.00
_cell.angle_gamma   90.00
#
_symmetry.space_group_name_H-M   'P 1'
#
loop_
_entity.id
_entity.type
_entity.pdbx_description
1 polymer ?
#
loop_
_entity_poly.entity_id
_entity_poly.type
_entity_poly.pdbx_seq_one_letter_code
_entity_poly.pdbx_strand_id
1 'polypeptide(L)'
;SERNAGRKLYAVDNAFISQHENALLTESFGLRLENVVAVELLRRLHSEYEQLYYLRKVQDFEVDFVVVESSHVRELIQVTYDFIDPSTKLYNREINGLLKGSKLTNCNNMTLIMMRGEKRDIEVNGKIIHCVLAADWLLQRKY
;
A
#
# COMPACT_ATOMS: atom_id res chain seq x y z
N SER A 1 11.65 16.25 -19.20
CA SER A 1 11.89 16.55 -17.80
C SER A 1 10.64 17.01 -17.05
N GLU A 2 9.76 17.77 -17.66
CA GLU A 2 8.49 18.19 -17.03
C GLU A 2 7.47 17.05 -16.83
N ARG A 3 7.62 15.94 -17.52
CA ARG A 3 6.72 14.78 -17.44
C ARG A 3 6.81 14.01 -16.12
N ASN A 4 7.83 14.24 -15.30
CA ASN A 4 8.01 13.61 -14.00
C ASN A 4 7.72 14.56 -12.82
N ALA A 5 7.38 15.80 -13.08
CA ALA A 5 6.98 16.75 -12.05
C ALA A 5 5.67 16.30 -11.44
N GLY A 6 5.69 15.68 -10.29
CA GLY A 6 4.52 15.22 -9.58
C GLY A 6 4.52 13.72 -9.21
N ARG A 7 5.52 12.96 -9.67
CA ARG A 7 5.72 11.57 -9.21
C ARG A 7 6.80 11.55 -8.15
N LYS A 8 6.47 11.15 -6.95
CA LYS A 8 7.45 11.07 -5.87
C LYS A 8 7.27 9.80 -5.07
N LEU A 9 8.40 9.12 -4.84
CA LEU A 9 8.53 8.11 -3.81
C LEU A 9 8.98 8.81 -2.53
N TYR A 10 8.24 8.58 -1.46
CA TYR A 10 8.53 9.14 -0.16
C TYR A 10 8.92 8.02 0.79
N ALA A 11 10.06 8.16 1.47
CA ALA A 11 10.50 7.18 2.46
C ALA A 11 9.52 7.10 3.63
N VAL A 12 9.20 5.89 4.03
CA VAL A 12 8.46 5.61 5.26
C VAL A 12 9.45 5.32 6.37
N ASP A 13 9.50 6.19 7.35
CA ASP A 13 10.40 6.11 8.50
C ASP A 13 9.65 6.42 9.80
N ASN A 14 10.39 6.54 10.89
CA ASN A 14 9.80 6.87 12.20
C ASN A 14 9.09 8.24 12.21
N ALA A 15 9.55 9.18 11.40
CA ALA A 15 8.90 10.49 11.28
C ALA A 15 7.53 10.38 10.62
N PHE A 16 7.38 9.51 9.61
CA PHE A 16 6.09 9.19 8.99
C PHE A 16 5.12 8.65 10.05
N ILE A 17 5.55 7.69 10.86
CA ILE A 17 4.74 7.09 11.92
C ILE A 17 4.33 8.14 12.95
N SER A 18 5.25 9.00 13.41
CA SER A 18 4.97 10.05 14.37
C SER A 18 3.95 11.06 13.87
N GLN A 19 4.03 11.46 12.60
CA GLN A 19 3.06 12.37 11.99
C GLN A 19 1.66 11.74 11.93
N HIS A 20 1.59 10.43 11.69
CA HIS A 20 0.34 9.71 11.62
C HIS A 20 -0.22 9.36 13.00
N GLU A 21 0.63 9.21 14.02
CA GLU A 21 0.19 9.05 15.42
C GLU A 21 -0.59 10.27 15.93
N ASN A 22 -0.15 11.47 15.59
CA ASN A 22 -0.89 12.69 15.93
C ASN A 22 -2.24 12.77 15.20
N ALA A 23 -2.36 12.19 14.03
CA ALA A 23 -3.62 12.04 13.33
C ALA A 23 -4.50 10.91 13.93
N LEU A 24 -3.95 10.00 14.74
CA LEU A 24 -4.69 8.96 15.44
C LEU A 24 -5.60 9.49 16.54
N LEU A 25 -5.34 10.70 17.03
CA LEU A 25 -6.23 11.37 17.96
C LEU A 25 -7.51 11.88 17.30
N THR A 26 -7.56 11.87 15.98
CA THR A 26 -8.72 12.19 15.15
C THR A 26 -9.26 10.93 14.48
N GLU A 27 -10.14 10.24 15.13
CA GLU A 27 -11.19 9.28 14.74
C GLU A 27 -11.10 8.46 13.43
N SER A 28 -9.96 8.33 12.74
CA SER A 28 -9.88 7.58 11.48
C SER A 28 -9.31 6.18 11.69
N PHE A 29 -10.16 5.16 11.70
CA PHE A 29 -9.73 3.76 11.73
C PHE A 29 -8.84 3.37 10.54
N GLY A 30 -9.03 4.00 9.39
CA GLY A 30 -8.19 3.79 8.21
C GLY A 30 -6.75 4.21 8.45
N LEU A 31 -6.51 5.36 9.07
CA LEU A 31 -5.17 5.83 9.42
C LEU A 31 -4.50 4.93 10.47
N ARG A 32 -5.28 4.37 11.41
CA ARG A 32 -4.75 3.42 12.39
C ARG A 32 -4.29 2.12 11.73
N LEU A 33 -5.07 1.59 10.81
CA LEU A 33 -4.71 0.39 10.08
C LEU A 33 -3.46 0.63 9.22
N GLU A 34 -3.40 1.75 8.52
CA GLU A 34 -2.24 2.13 7.72
C GLU A 34 -0.97 2.21 8.59
N ASN A 35 -1.05 2.79 9.78
CA ASN A 35 0.06 2.83 10.73
C ASN A 35 0.49 1.44 11.20
N VAL A 36 -0.44 0.58 11.55
CA VAL A 36 -0.14 -0.79 11.96
C VAL A 36 0.58 -1.55 10.85
N VAL A 37 0.11 -1.40 9.62
CA VAL A 37 0.74 -1.99 8.44
C VAL A 37 2.14 -1.42 8.22
N ALA A 38 2.32 -0.10 8.35
CA ALA A 38 3.62 0.54 8.20
C ALA A 38 4.64 0.00 9.21
N VAL A 39 4.27 -0.08 10.48
CA VAL A 39 5.13 -0.62 11.54
C VAL A 39 5.51 -2.08 11.25
N GLU A 40 4.54 -2.90 10.85
CA GLU A 40 4.80 -4.30 10.55
C GLU A 40 5.68 -4.48 9.31
N LEU A 41 5.49 -3.66 8.28
CA LEU A 41 6.35 -3.67 7.09
C LEU A 41 7.79 -3.29 7.46
N LEU A 42 7.99 -2.23 8.24
CA LEU A 42 9.33 -1.83 8.69
C LEU A 42 9.98 -2.94 9.53
N ARG A 43 9.21 -3.63 10.35
CA ARG A 43 9.71 -4.77 11.14
C ARG A 43 10.12 -5.95 10.28
N ARG A 44 9.46 -6.16 9.13
CA ARG A 44 9.75 -7.26 8.19
C ARG A 44 10.94 -6.98 7.27
N LEU A 45 11.42 -5.76 7.20
CA LEU A 45 12.61 -5.43 6.44
C LEU A 45 13.84 -5.96 7.18
N HIS A 46 14.56 -6.88 6.56
CA HIS A 46 15.67 -7.61 7.22
C HIS A 46 17.04 -7.24 6.67
N SER A 47 17.11 -6.48 5.60
CA SER A 47 18.36 -6.14 4.96
C SER A 47 18.44 -4.64 4.68
N GLU A 48 19.68 -4.12 4.65
CA GLU A 48 19.95 -2.74 4.26
C GLU A 48 19.54 -2.44 2.80
N TYR A 49 19.32 -3.47 2.00
CA TYR A 49 18.87 -3.35 0.61
C TYR A 49 17.35 -3.24 0.46
N GLU A 50 16.61 -3.47 1.54
CA GLU A 50 15.16 -3.37 1.55
C GLU A 50 14.74 -2.02 2.12
N GLN A 51 13.84 -1.33 1.41
CA GLN A 51 13.35 -0.02 1.79
C GLN A 51 11.85 0.07 1.60
N LEU A 52 11.21 0.88 2.44
CA LEU A 52 9.78 1.13 2.38
C LEU A 52 9.52 2.57 1.95
N TYR A 53 8.68 2.72 0.93
CA TYR A 53 8.23 4.00 0.41
C TYR A 53 6.71 4.03 0.28
N TYR A 54 6.16 5.21 0.10
CA TYR A 54 4.85 5.37 -0.51
C TYR A 54 5.00 6.16 -1.82
N LEU A 55 4.07 5.91 -2.74
CA LEU A 55 4.08 6.52 -4.07
C LEU A 55 2.90 7.48 -4.18
N ARG A 56 3.17 8.69 -4.57
CA ARG A 56 2.14 9.70 -4.80
C ARG A 56 2.37 10.42 -6.12
N LYS A 57 1.35 10.43 -6.95
CA LYS A 57 1.27 11.30 -8.11
C LYS A 57 0.13 12.28 -7.87
N VAL A 58 0.47 13.55 -7.73
CA VAL A 58 -0.49 14.61 -7.40
C VAL A 58 -1.65 14.60 -8.40
N GLN A 59 -2.88 14.62 -7.89
CA GLN A 59 -4.14 14.64 -8.67
C GLN A 59 -4.34 13.41 -9.59
N ASP A 60 -3.63 12.33 -9.38
CA ASP A 60 -3.80 11.13 -10.19
C ASP A 60 -4.00 9.89 -9.30
N PHE A 61 -2.95 9.37 -8.66
CA PHE A 61 -3.05 8.14 -7.87
C PHE A 61 -2.04 8.10 -6.72
N GLU A 62 -2.33 7.24 -5.77
CA GLU A 62 -1.46 6.93 -4.64
C GLU A 62 -1.33 5.42 -4.48
N VAL A 63 -0.16 4.97 -4.02
CA VAL A 63 0.05 3.63 -3.48
C VAL A 63 0.56 3.80 -2.06
N ASP A 64 -0.16 3.22 -1.11
CA ASP A 64 0.12 3.42 0.32
C ASP A 64 1.51 2.95 0.71
N PHE A 65 1.93 1.77 0.22
CA PHE A 65 3.27 1.26 0.48
C PHE A 65 3.88 0.61 -0.75
N VAL A 66 5.16 0.89 -0.95
CA VAL A 66 6.00 0.35 -2.01
C VAL A 66 7.23 -0.27 -1.36
N VAL A 67 7.35 -1.58 -1.45
CA VAL A 67 8.53 -2.29 -0.94
C VAL A 67 9.56 -2.38 -2.04
N VAL A 68 10.73 -1.80 -1.79
CA VAL A 68 11.86 -1.79 -2.73
C VAL A 68 12.96 -2.69 -2.19
N GLU A 69 13.51 -3.53 -3.05
CA GLU A 69 14.65 -4.39 -2.74
C GLU A 69 15.68 -4.27 -3.85
N SER A 70 16.91 -3.85 -3.50
CA SER A 70 18.02 -3.69 -4.45
C SER A 70 17.63 -2.89 -5.71
N SER A 71 17.00 -1.74 -5.52
CA SER A 71 16.52 -0.85 -6.59
C SER A 71 15.37 -1.39 -7.45
N HIS A 72 14.77 -2.51 -7.07
CA HIS A 72 13.56 -3.06 -7.70
C HIS A 72 12.36 -2.92 -6.78
N VAL A 73 11.23 -2.55 -7.34
CA VAL A 73 9.96 -2.59 -6.62
C VAL A 73 9.51 -4.04 -6.52
N ARG A 74 9.48 -4.56 -5.30
CA ARG A 74 9.13 -5.95 -5.01
C ARG A 74 7.64 -6.15 -4.78
N GLU A 75 6.98 -5.19 -4.16
CA GLU A 75 5.56 -5.29 -3.82
C GLU A 75 4.92 -3.90 -3.75
N LEU A 76 3.67 -3.82 -4.19
CA LEU A 76 2.80 -2.66 -4.05
C LEU A 76 1.65 -3.03 -3.12
N ILE A 77 1.38 -2.20 -2.12
CA ILE A 77 0.39 -2.49 -1.09
C ILE A 77 -0.54 -1.30 -0.92
N GLN A 78 -1.84 -1.56 -0.99
CA GLN A 78 -2.89 -0.64 -0.55
C GLN A 78 -3.50 -1.14 0.74
N VAL A 79 -3.96 -0.20 1.56
CA VAL A 79 -4.60 -0.49 2.84
C VAL A 79 -5.94 0.21 2.88
N THR A 80 -6.99 -0.52 3.17
CA THR A 80 -8.34 0.04 3.30
C THR A 80 -9.08 -0.60 4.47
N TYR A 81 -9.97 0.15 5.10
CA TYR A 81 -10.78 -0.39 6.19
C TYR A 81 -11.88 -1.31 5.66
N ASP A 82 -12.70 -0.80 4.75
CA ASP A 82 -13.78 -1.54 4.11
C ASP A 82 -13.52 -1.75 2.63
N PHE A 83 -13.54 -3.00 2.18
CA PHE A 83 -13.39 -3.35 0.78
C PHE A 83 -14.48 -4.36 0.37
N ILE A 84 -15.73 -3.94 0.50
CA ILE A 84 -16.90 -4.80 0.34
C ILE A 84 -17.62 -4.51 -0.96
N ASP A 85 -17.87 -3.24 -1.26
CA ASP A 85 -18.74 -2.83 -2.36
C ASP A 85 -17.95 -2.31 -3.57
N PRO A 86 -17.92 -3.07 -4.69
CA PRO A 86 -17.22 -2.66 -5.92
C PRO A 86 -17.75 -1.38 -6.55
N SER A 87 -18.96 -0.94 -6.20
CA SER A 87 -19.56 0.27 -6.76
C SER A 87 -19.01 1.55 -6.15
N THR A 88 -18.29 1.48 -5.05
CA THR A 88 -17.78 2.65 -4.35
C THR A 88 -16.61 3.30 -5.07
N LYS A 89 -16.50 4.62 -4.96
CA LYS A 89 -15.33 5.36 -5.46
C LYS A 89 -14.05 4.93 -4.76
N LEU A 90 -14.13 4.59 -3.48
CA LEU A 90 -13.00 4.10 -2.70
C LEU A 90 -12.45 2.79 -3.27
N TYR A 91 -13.32 1.84 -3.55
CA TYR A 91 -12.95 0.56 -4.17
C TYR A 91 -12.16 0.79 -5.47
N ASN A 92 -12.73 1.59 -6.38
CA ASN A 92 -12.11 1.89 -7.66
C ASN A 92 -10.79 2.66 -7.51
N ARG A 93 -10.71 3.56 -6.57
CA ARG A 93 -9.48 4.32 -6.28
C ARG A 93 -8.34 3.41 -5.84
N GLU A 94 -8.61 2.46 -4.94
CA GLU A 94 -7.60 1.52 -4.45
C GLU A 94 -7.09 0.61 -5.58
N ILE A 95 -7.99 0.06 -6.38
CA ILE A 95 -7.64 -0.79 -7.53
C ILE A 95 -6.84 0.00 -8.57
N ASN A 96 -7.31 1.19 -8.95
CA ASN A 96 -6.64 2.03 -9.94
C ASN A 96 -5.25 2.46 -9.47
N GLY A 97 -5.09 2.78 -8.19
CA GLY A 97 -3.79 3.11 -7.61
C GLY A 97 -2.79 1.98 -7.79
N LEU A 98 -3.18 0.74 -7.47
CA LEU A 98 -2.33 -0.44 -7.66
C LEU A 98 -2.00 -0.67 -9.14
N LEU A 99 -2.98 -0.60 -10.03
CA LEU A 99 -2.76 -0.82 -11.46
C LEU A 99 -1.83 0.23 -12.07
N LYS A 100 -2.02 1.48 -11.74
CA LYS A 100 -1.15 2.58 -12.21
C LYS A 100 0.25 2.48 -11.61
N GLY A 101 0.34 2.14 -10.33
CA GLY A 101 1.61 1.86 -9.67
C GLY A 101 2.36 0.70 -10.30
N SER A 102 1.66 -0.38 -10.61
CA SER A 102 2.21 -1.56 -11.31
C SER A 102 2.79 -1.18 -12.67
N LYS A 103 2.05 -0.41 -13.44
CA LYS A 103 2.51 0.06 -14.76
C LYS A 103 3.75 0.96 -14.63
N LEU A 104 3.76 1.86 -13.66
CA LEU A 104 4.86 2.80 -13.44
C LEU A 104 6.15 2.10 -12.97
N THR A 105 6.02 1.13 -12.07
CA THR A 105 7.15 0.48 -11.40
C THR A 105 7.55 -0.84 -12.03
N ASN A 106 6.77 -1.34 -12.99
CA ASN A 106 6.93 -2.67 -13.58
C ASN A 106 6.88 -3.80 -12.55
N CYS A 107 6.08 -3.63 -11.50
CA CYS A 107 5.87 -4.61 -10.45
C CYS A 107 4.43 -5.12 -10.51
N ASN A 108 4.26 -6.43 -10.68
CA ASN A 108 2.94 -7.08 -10.73
C ASN A 108 2.53 -7.74 -9.40
N ASN A 109 3.36 -7.64 -8.38
CA ASN A 109 3.03 -8.14 -7.04
C ASN A 109 2.23 -7.09 -6.29
N MET A 110 0.92 -7.22 -6.31
CA MET A 110 -0.02 -6.26 -5.76
C MET A 110 -0.86 -6.89 -4.66
N THR A 111 -0.90 -6.25 -3.50
CA THR A 111 -1.65 -6.68 -2.32
C THR A 111 -2.56 -5.56 -1.84
N LEU A 112 -3.80 -5.89 -1.56
CA LEU A 112 -4.74 -5.01 -0.88
C LEU A 112 -5.04 -5.61 0.49
N ILE A 113 -4.68 -4.87 1.54
CA ILE A 113 -4.93 -5.25 2.94
C ILE A 113 -6.19 -4.54 3.42
N MET A 114 -7.16 -5.31 3.90
CA MET A 114 -8.45 -4.79 4.34
C MET A 114 -8.79 -5.25 5.76
N MET A 115 -9.43 -4.40 6.55
CA MET A 115 -10.01 -4.82 7.83
C MET A 115 -11.25 -5.67 7.63
N ARG A 116 -12.13 -5.24 6.71
CA ARG A 116 -13.39 -5.88 6.40
C ARG A 116 -13.51 -6.08 4.90
N GLY A 117 -13.91 -7.27 4.50
CA GLY A 117 -14.09 -7.65 3.11
C GLY A 117 -13.89 -9.14 2.91
N GLU A 118 -13.95 -9.57 1.68
CA GLU A 118 -13.77 -10.96 1.31
C GLU A 118 -12.35 -11.20 0.80
N LYS A 119 -11.65 -12.16 1.39
CA LYS A 119 -10.35 -12.63 0.89
C LYS A 119 -10.56 -13.22 -0.50
N ARG A 120 -9.89 -12.64 -1.50
CA ARG A 120 -9.99 -13.07 -2.90
C ARG A 120 -8.87 -12.51 -3.73
N ASP A 121 -8.68 -13.09 -4.91
CA ASP A 121 -7.87 -12.52 -5.97
C ASP A 121 -8.78 -11.81 -6.96
N ILE A 122 -8.41 -10.60 -7.32
CA ILE A 122 -9.10 -9.82 -8.35
C ILE A 122 -8.22 -9.78 -9.58
N GLU A 123 -8.77 -10.24 -10.71
CA GLU A 123 -8.09 -10.14 -11.99
C GLU A 123 -8.60 -8.93 -12.76
N VAL A 124 -7.68 -8.02 -13.10
CA VAL A 124 -7.97 -6.82 -13.86
C VAL A 124 -6.87 -6.61 -14.89
N ASN A 125 -7.25 -6.48 -16.16
CA ASN A 125 -6.31 -6.23 -17.26
C ASN A 125 -5.15 -7.25 -17.33
N GLY A 126 -5.43 -8.52 -17.04
CA GLY A 126 -4.43 -9.58 -17.04
C GLY A 126 -3.50 -9.58 -15.82
N LYS A 127 -3.75 -8.73 -14.84
CA LYS A 127 -3.00 -8.64 -13.58
C LYS A 127 -3.86 -9.10 -12.41
N ILE A 128 -3.21 -9.65 -11.39
CA ILE A 128 -3.88 -10.17 -10.19
C ILE A 128 -3.56 -9.29 -9.01
N ILE A 129 -4.61 -8.86 -8.29
CA ILE A 129 -4.52 -8.17 -7.01
C ILE A 129 -4.97 -9.14 -5.92
N HIS A 130 -4.08 -9.40 -4.96
CA HIS A 130 -4.39 -10.26 -3.82
C HIS A 130 -5.04 -9.43 -2.71
N CYS A 131 -6.33 -9.68 -2.45
CA CYS A 131 -7.05 -9.04 -1.35
C CYS A 131 -7.01 -9.94 -0.13
N VAL A 132 -6.43 -9.45 0.95
CA VAL A 132 -6.20 -10.19 2.19
C VAL A 132 -6.76 -9.42 3.38
N LEU A 133 -7.23 -10.16 4.39
CA LEU A 133 -7.63 -9.56 5.66
C LEU A 133 -6.40 -9.15 6.47
N ALA A 134 -6.48 -7.99 7.11
CA ALA A 134 -5.40 -7.46 7.93
C ALA A 134 -4.98 -8.44 9.03
N ALA A 135 -5.93 -9.09 9.69
CA ALA A 135 -5.65 -10.10 10.72
C ALA A 135 -4.77 -11.23 10.19
N ASP A 136 -5.11 -11.78 9.02
CA ASP A 136 -4.34 -12.87 8.41
C ASP A 136 -2.96 -12.38 7.96
N TRP A 137 -2.90 -11.21 7.36
CA TRP A 137 -1.63 -10.63 6.90
C TRP A 137 -0.67 -10.36 8.06
N LEU A 138 -1.17 -9.83 9.18
CA LEU A 138 -0.36 -9.54 10.38
C LEU A 138 0.17 -10.83 11.03
N LEU A 139 -0.59 -11.93 10.95
CA LEU A 139 -0.20 -13.22 11.52
C LEU A 139 0.72 -14.04 10.60
N GLN A 140 0.89 -13.64 9.35
CA GLN A 140 1.83 -14.30 8.44
C GLN A 140 3.26 -14.10 8.94
N ARG A 141 3.85 -15.17 9.44
CA ARG A 141 5.27 -15.19 9.79
C ARG A 141 6.06 -15.49 8.53
N LYS A 142 6.85 -14.54 8.07
CA LYS A 142 7.93 -14.83 7.12
C LYS A 142 9.10 -15.39 7.92
N TYR A 143 9.41 -16.60 7.68
CA TYR A 143 10.62 -17.23 8.17
C TYR A 143 11.77 -17.00 7.20
#